data_14a7b0c9abb434c2067bd7165884e8a4
#
_entry.id   14a7b0c9abb434c2067bd7165884e8a4
#
_cell.length_a   1.000
_cell.length_b   1.000
_cell.length_c   1.000
_cell.angle_alpha   90.00
_cell.angle_beta   90.00
_cell.angle_gamma   90.00
#
_symmetry.space_group_name_H-M   'P 1'
#
loop_
_entity.id
_entity.type
_entity.pdbx_description
1 polymer ?
#
loop_
_entity_poly.entity_id
_entity_poly.type
_entity_poly.pdbx_seq_one_letter_code
_entity_poly.pdbx_strand_id
1 'polypeptide(L)'
;VRGDTVEIFPVYANDRAIRVEFFGDEIDRITEFHPVTGAAMKTLNHVAIYPASHYVTPKDKMDAAMAQIKKELAERLQFFEENNMLVEAQRLRQRTEYDMEMMTELGYCSGIENYSRYFDGRAEGTRPFCLLDYFPKDYLMVIDESHVTLPQVRAMYGGDYARKKTLVEYGFRLPSAFDNRPLKFEEFEAKIHQKIFVSATPGEYERQHSSRVAEQVIRPTGLLDPLIMVRPVEGQIEDLLGEIRTRIDRGERALVTTLTVKMAEDLTDYLEEHGVKTKYMHHEAVSYTHLTLP
;
A
#
# COMPACT_ATOMS: atom_id res chain seq x y z
N VAL A 1 19.39 -21.79 -12.20
CA VAL A 1 20.71 -22.38 -11.94
C VAL A 1 21.05 -23.33 -13.07
N ARG A 2 22.26 -23.22 -13.66
CA ARG A 2 22.76 -24.12 -14.71
C ARG A 2 24.22 -24.45 -14.40
N GLY A 3 24.47 -25.68 -13.91
CA GLY A 3 25.80 -26.08 -13.45
C GLY A 3 26.31 -25.12 -12.37
N ASP A 4 27.51 -24.59 -12.56
CA ASP A 4 28.17 -23.66 -11.63
C ASP A 4 27.74 -22.20 -11.80
N THR A 5 26.63 -21.94 -12.51
CA THR A 5 26.14 -20.59 -12.79
C THR A 5 24.74 -20.36 -12.22
N VAL A 6 24.58 -19.27 -11.48
CA VAL A 6 23.30 -18.78 -10.96
C VAL A 6 22.95 -17.47 -11.64
N GLU A 7 21.80 -17.42 -12.28
CA GLU A 7 21.24 -16.18 -12.85
C GLU A 7 20.11 -15.67 -11.96
N ILE A 8 20.19 -14.40 -11.59
CA ILE A 8 19.27 -13.72 -10.68
C ILE A 8 18.62 -12.57 -11.43
N PHE A 9 17.29 -12.56 -11.43
CA PHE A 9 16.47 -11.52 -12.05
C PHE A 9 15.85 -10.66 -10.94
N PRO A 10 16.49 -9.54 -10.58
CA PRO A 10 15.97 -8.69 -9.50
C PRO A 10 14.62 -8.08 -9.87
N VAL A 11 13.66 -8.09 -8.97
CA VAL A 11 12.30 -7.53 -9.21
C VAL A 11 12.32 -6.04 -9.54
N TYR A 12 13.33 -5.32 -9.04
CA TYR A 12 13.50 -3.88 -9.25
C TYR A 12 14.21 -3.51 -10.56
N ALA A 13 14.64 -4.49 -11.37
CA ALA A 13 15.38 -4.25 -12.60
C ALA A 13 14.74 -5.01 -13.78
N ASN A 14 14.20 -4.27 -14.75
CA ASN A 14 13.55 -4.84 -15.93
C ASN A 14 14.53 -5.08 -17.10
N ASP A 15 15.64 -4.35 -17.13
CA ASP A 15 16.58 -4.29 -18.24
C ASP A 15 17.92 -5.00 -17.98
N ARG A 16 18.10 -5.52 -16.77
CA ARG A 16 19.36 -6.16 -16.33
C ARG A 16 19.11 -7.31 -15.37
N ALA A 17 19.98 -8.31 -15.45
CA ALA A 17 20.03 -9.45 -14.56
C ALA A 17 21.48 -9.70 -14.12
N ILE A 18 21.64 -10.46 -13.06
CA ILE A 18 22.94 -10.75 -12.47
C ILE A 18 23.27 -12.22 -12.70
N ARG A 19 24.46 -12.48 -13.23
CA ARG A 19 25.03 -13.81 -13.37
C ARG A 19 26.16 -13.96 -12.37
N VAL A 20 26.09 -14.98 -11.53
CA VAL A 20 27.13 -15.38 -10.60
C VAL A 20 27.68 -16.72 -11.06
N GLU A 21 28.97 -16.74 -11.36
CA GLU A 21 29.71 -17.93 -11.79
C GLU A 21 30.55 -18.41 -10.61
N PHE A 22 30.47 -19.71 -10.31
CA PHE A 22 31.17 -20.32 -9.20
C PHE A 22 32.31 -21.23 -9.73
N PHE A 23 33.38 -21.31 -8.94
CA PHE A 23 34.40 -22.34 -9.07
C PHE A 23 34.48 -23.10 -7.73
N GLY A 24 33.84 -24.28 -7.71
CA GLY A 24 33.59 -24.98 -6.44
C GLY A 24 32.66 -24.16 -5.54
N ASP A 25 33.11 -23.89 -4.33
CA ASP A 25 32.35 -23.11 -3.33
C ASP A 25 32.66 -21.59 -3.36
N GLU A 26 33.53 -21.15 -4.27
CA GLU A 26 33.94 -19.74 -4.38
C GLU A 26 33.27 -19.06 -5.57
N ILE A 27 33.00 -17.76 -5.43
CA ILE A 27 32.50 -16.93 -6.53
C ILE A 27 33.70 -16.54 -7.41
N ASP A 28 33.72 -17.01 -8.65
CA ASP A 28 34.72 -16.66 -9.65
C ASP A 28 34.41 -15.31 -10.29
N ARG A 29 33.16 -15.10 -10.69
CA ARG A 29 32.73 -13.88 -11.40
C ARG A 29 31.31 -13.48 -11.12
N ILE A 30 31.08 -12.16 -11.05
CA ILE A 30 29.73 -11.56 -11.04
C ILE A 30 29.60 -10.68 -12.28
N THR A 31 28.60 -10.93 -13.10
CA THR A 31 28.36 -10.18 -14.34
C THR A 31 26.93 -9.66 -14.40
N GLU A 32 26.77 -8.38 -14.67
CA GLU A 32 25.51 -7.78 -15.06
C GLU A 32 25.28 -8.03 -16.55
N PHE A 33 24.12 -8.57 -16.94
CA PHE A 33 23.81 -8.92 -18.31
C PHE A 33 22.38 -8.54 -18.68
N HIS A 34 22.13 -8.38 -19.98
CA HIS A 34 20.80 -8.08 -20.51
C HIS A 34 19.95 -9.37 -20.55
N PRO A 35 18.76 -9.39 -19.87
CA PRO A 35 17.99 -10.62 -19.67
C PRO A 35 17.48 -11.28 -20.95
N VAL A 36 17.24 -10.50 -22.02
CA VAL A 36 16.72 -11.02 -23.29
C VAL A 36 17.83 -11.48 -24.25
N THR A 37 18.91 -10.68 -24.35
CA THR A 37 20.00 -10.98 -25.32
C THR A 37 21.10 -11.83 -24.70
N GLY A 38 21.19 -11.94 -23.40
CA GLY A 38 22.27 -12.60 -22.67
C GLY A 38 23.63 -11.85 -22.75
N ALA A 39 23.65 -10.68 -23.36
CA ALA A 39 24.88 -9.91 -23.54
C ALA A 39 25.39 -9.37 -22.19
N ALA A 40 26.68 -9.62 -21.91
CA ALA A 40 27.36 -9.06 -20.75
C ALA A 40 27.45 -7.54 -20.86
N MET A 41 27.01 -6.84 -19.81
CA MET A 41 27.04 -5.38 -19.74
C MET A 41 28.21 -4.89 -18.89
N LYS A 42 28.40 -5.49 -17.72
CA LYS A 42 29.43 -5.06 -16.76
C LYS A 42 29.86 -6.21 -15.86
N THR A 43 31.13 -6.30 -15.54
CA THR A 43 31.64 -7.17 -14.47
C THR A 43 31.63 -6.39 -13.15
N LEU A 44 31.16 -7.04 -12.08
CA LEU A 44 30.98 -6.46 -10.75
C LEU A 44 31.89 -7.18 -9.75
N ASN A 45 32.44 -6.45 -8.81
CA ASN A 45 33.16 -7.03 -7.67
C ASN A 45 32.21 -7.34 -6.49
N HIS A 46 31.05 -6.72 -6.48
CA HIS A 46 30.04 -6.86 -5.44
C HIS A 46 28.65 -6.51 -6.00
N VAL A 47 27.63 -7.21 -5.54
CA VAL A 47 26.23 -6.91 -5.84
C VAL A 47 25.38 -7.15 -4.59
N ALA A 48 24.43 -6.26 -4.33
CA ALA A 48 23.41 -6.44 -3.32
C ALA A 48 22.13 -6.97 -3.98
N ILE A 49 21.65 -8.11 -3.51
CA ILE A 49 20.38 -8.69 -3.94
C ILE A 49 19.38 -8.48 -2.81
N TYR A 50 18.35 -7.70 -3.10
CA TYR A 50 17.30 -7.40 -2.14
C TYR A 50 16.14 -8.40 -2.27
N PRO A 51 15.46 -8.73 -1.16
CA PRO A 51 14.25 -9.57 -1.19
C PRO A 51 13.18 -8.97 -2.10
N ALA A 52 12.43 -9.84 -2.79
CA ALA A 52 11.29 -9.47 -3.64
C ALA A 52 10.00 -9.24 -2.84
N SER A 53 9.95 -9.70 -1.60
CA SER A 53 8.80 -9.60 -0.71
C SER A 53 9.21 -9.20 0.70
N HIS A 54 8.23 -8.73 1.48
CA HIS A 54 8.42 -8.43 2.90
C HIS A 54 8.56 -9.71 3.72
N TYR A 55 9.21 -9.61 4.89
CA TYR A 55 9.39 -10.69 5.87
C TYR A 55 10.15 -11.92 5.36
N VAL A 56 11.05 -11.74 4.40
CA VAL A 56 12.05 -12.77 4.08
C VAL A 56 13.01 -12.90 5.24
N THR A 57 12.93 -14.03 5.93
CA THR A 57 13.59 -14.23 7.23
C THR A 57 14.49 -15.46 7.15
N PRO A 58 15.71 -15.44 7.73
CA PRO A 58 16.56 -16.61 7.87
C PRO A 58 15.82 -17.73 8.62
N LYS A 59 16.19 -18.97 8.32
CA LYS A 59 15.48 -20.17 8.82
C LYS A 59 15.44 -20.24 10.35
N ASP A 60 16.55 -19.93 11.01
CA ASP A 60 16.65 -19.91 12.48
C ASP A 60 15.66 -18.92 13.12
N LYS A 61 15.51 -17.73 12.55
CA LYS A 61 14.52 -16.74 12.99
C LYS A 61 13.09 -17.16 12.66
N MET A 62 12.88 -17.82 11.52
CA MET A 62 11.58 -18.37 11.16
C MET A 62 11.15 -19.42 12.18
N ASP A 63 12.04 -20.37 12.51
CA ASP A 63 11.77 -21.41 13.48
C ASP A 63 11.44 -20.84 14.87
N ALA A 64 12.17 -19.83 15.30
CA ALA A 64 11.90 -19.11 16.55
C ALA A 64 10.55 -18.39 16.54
N ALA A 65 10.20 -17.72 15.44
CA ALA A 65 8.90 -17.07 15.26
C ALA A 65 7.75 -18.08 15.29
N MET A 66 7.91 -19.22 14.59
CA MET A 66 6.93 -20.31 14.56
C MET A 66 6.65 -20.89 15.96
N ALA A 67 7.68 -21.02 16.79
CA ALA A 67 7.51 -21.48 18.17
C ALA A 67 6.67 -20.49 19.01
N GLN A 68 6.87 -19.19 18.82
CA GLN A 68 6.10 -18.16 19.50
C GLN A 68 4.65 -18.08 19.00
N ILE A 69 4.43 -18.20 17.68
CA ILE A 69 3.09 -18.27 17.08
C ILE A 69 2.30 -19.46 17.64
N LYS A 70 2.93 -20.65 17.72
CA LYS A 70 2.31 -21.85 18.31
C LYS A 70 1.92 -21.63 19.77
N LYS A 71 2.77 -20.96 20.54
CA LYS A 71 2.49 -20.64 21.94
C LYS A 71 1.28 -19.71 22.07
N GLU A 72 1.26 -18.61 21.31
CA GLU A 72 0.13 -17.66 21.30
C GLU A 72 -1.17 -18.35 20.86
N LEU A 73 -1.08 -19.20 19.83
CA LEU A 73 -2.23 -19.98 19.37
C LEU A 73 -2.78 -20.86 20.50
N ALA A 74 -1.94 -21.60 21.20
CA ALA A 74 -2.38 -22.46 22.30
C ALA A 74 -3.08 -21.66 23.42
N GLU A 75 -2.49 -20.55 23.82
CA GLU A 75 -3.08 -19.63 24.83
C GLU A 75 -4.44 -19.07 24.38
N ARG A 76 -4.55 -18.69 23.10
CA ARG A 76 -5.80 -18.13 22.56
C ARG A 76 -6.88 -19.18 22.38
N LEU A 77 -6.52 -20.41 21.99
CA LEU A 77 -7.45 -21.54 21.89
C LEU A 77 -8.01 -21.88 23.26
N GLN A 78 -7.16 -21.96 24.28
CA GLN A 78 -7.60 -22.19 25.66
C GLN A 78 -8.60 -21.11 26.10
N PHE A 79 -8.33 -19.85 25.83
CA PHE A 79 -9.25 -18.76 26.12
C PHE A 79 -10.62 -18.96 25.44
N PHE A 80 -10.66 -19.32 24.18
CA PHE A 80 -11.91 -19.54 23.45
C PHE A 80 -12.67 -20.76 23.99
N GLU A 81 -11.98 -21.85 24.30
CA GLU A 81 -12.58 -23.09 24.85
C GLU A 81 -13.18 -22.84 26.25
N GLU A 82 -12.47 -22.13 27.14
CA GLU A 82 -12.95 -21.74 28.47
C GLU A 82 -14.19 -20.83 28.42
N ASN A 83 -14.31 -20.02 27.35
CA ASN A 83 -15.47 -19.15 27.13
C ASN A 83 -16.56 -19.77 26.25
N ASN A 84 -16.47 -21.07 25.93
CA ASN A 84 -17.41 -21.80 25.09
C ASN A 84 -17.56 -21.22 23.65
N MET A 85 -16.49 -20.63 23.12
CA MET A 85 -16.40 -20.06 21.77
C MET A 85 -15.75 -21.06 20.82
N LEU A 86 -16.42 -22.20 20.63
CA LEU A 86 -15.81 -23.36 19.92
C LEU A 86 -15.63 -23.13 18.42
N VAL A 87 -16.48 -22.33 17.81
CA VAL A 87 -16.39 -21.97 16.38
C VAL A 87 -15.18 -21.06 16.12
N GLU A 88 -14.97 -20.09 17.01
CA GLU A 88 -13.82 -19.19 16.98
C GLU A 88 -12.52 -19.94 17.19
N ALA A 89 -12.50 -20.87 18.15
CA ALA A 89 -11.36 -21.75 18.42
C ALA A 89 -11.01 -22.59 17.19
N GLN A 90 -11.98 -23.26 16.57
CA GLN A 90 -11.77 -24.09 15.39
C GLN A 90 -11.25 -23.25 14.21
N ARG A 91 -11.85 -22.10 13.95
CA ARG A 91 -11.48 -21.20 12.87
C ARG A 91 -10.04 -20.69 13.04
N LEU A 92 -9.70 -20.23 14.24
CA LEU A 92 -8.37 -19.74 14.54
C LEU A 92 -7.31 -20.82 14.38
N ARG A 93 -7.57 -22.03 14.91
CA ARG A 93 -6.69 -23.18 14.79
C ARG A 93 -6.42 -23.48 13.32
N GLN A 94 -7.47 -23.73 12.55
CA GLN A 94 -7.36 -24.10 11.14
C GLN A 94 -6.60 -23.02 10.33
N ARG A 95 -6.91 -21.74 10.55
CA ARG A 95 -6.24 -20.65 9.84
C ARG A 95 -4.77 -20.56 10.20
N THR A 96 -4.43 -20.58 11.48
CA THR A 96 -3.06 -20.38 11.95
C THR A 96 -2.18 -21.57 11.59
N GLU A 97 -2.69 -22.80 11.72
CA GLU A 97 -1.96 -24.01 11.31
C GLU A 97 -1.67 -24.03 9.82
N TYR A 98 -2.65 -23.63 8.98
CA TYR A 98 -2.44 -23.47 7.55
C TYR A 98 -1.40 -22.40 7.23
N ASP A 99 -1.46 -21.23 7.86
CA ASP A 99 -0.48 -20.16 7.67
C ASP A 99 0.94 -20.63 8.07
N MET A 100 1.06 -21.41 9.15
CA MET A 100 2.35 -21.99 9.59
C MET A 100 2.89 -23.02 8.61
N GLU A 101 2.03 -23.89 8.06
CA GLU A 101 2.41 -24.85 7.02
C GLU A 101 2.95 -24.12 5.78
N MET A 102 2.23 -23.12 5.30
CA MET A 102 2.66 -22.30 4.16
C MET A 102 4.00 -21.60 4.41
N MET A 103 4.20 -21.05 5.60
CA MET A 103 5.47 -20.43 5.97
C MET A 103 6.63 -21.46 6.04
N THR A 104 6.35 -22.68 6.47
CA THR A 104 7.35 -23.77 6.53
C THR A 104 7.75 -24.23 5.13
N GLU A 105 6.77 -24.45 4.25
CA GLU A 105 7.00 -25.03 2.92
C GLU A 105 7.46 -23.99 1.90
N LEU A 106 6.88 -22.77 1.93
CA LEU A 106 7.10 -21.73 0.93
C LEU A 106 7.89 -20.53 1.48
N GLY A 107 8.13 -20.47 2.79
CA GLY A 107 8.73 -19.29 3.43
C GLY A 107 7.81 -18.07 3.51
N TYR A 108 6.52 -18.23 3.18
CA TYR A 108 5.55 -17.14 3.08
C TYR A 108 4.11 -17.64 3.29
N CYS A 109 3.25 -16.77 3.84
CA CYS A 109 1.80 -16.99 3.84
C CYS A 109 1.05 -15.68 3.53
N SER A 110 -0.20 -15.78 3.08
CA SER A 110 -1.07 -14.61 2.89
C SER A 110 -1.42 -13.99 4.23
N GLY A 111 -1.06 -12.72 4.44
CA GLY A 111 -1.26 -12.02 5.71
C GLY A 111 -0.13 -12.24 6.71
N ILE A 112 1.07 -12.60 6.24
CA ILE A 112 2.27 -12.80 7.06
C ILE A 112 2.56 -11.59 7.98
N GLU A 113 2.16 -10.39 7.58
CA GLU A 113 2.30 -9.17 8.36
C GLU A 113 1.57 -9.22 9.71
N ASN A 114 0.54 -10.06 9.85
CA ASN A 114 -0.17 -10.25 11.13
C ASN A 114 0.70 -10.92 12.19
N TYR A 115 1.78 -11.57 11.78
CA TYR A 115 2.78 -12.21 12.63
C TYR A 115 4.08 -11.40 12.73
N SER A 116 4.12 -10.16 12.18
CA SER A 116 5.32 -9.35 12.02
C SER A 116 6.14 -9.17 13.29
N ARG A 117 5.47 -9.02 14.44
CA ARG A 117 6.15 -8.87 15.74
C ARG A 117 7.13 -9.99 16.04
N TYR A 118 6.82 -11.22 15.64
CA TYR A 118 7.67 -12.39 15.88
C TYR A 118 8.87 -12.44 14.94
N PHE A 119 8.69 -12.00 13.69
CA PHE A 119 9.80 -11.92 12.71
C PHE A 119 10.76 -10.78 13.01
N ASP A 120 10.24 -9.66 13.47
CA ASP A 120 11.05 -8.49 13.83
C ASP A 120 11.66 -8.58 15.24
N GLY A 121 11.22 -9.52 16.06
CA GLY A 121 11.65 -9.64 17.47
C GLY A 121 11.20 -8.48 18.35
N ARG A 122 10.09 -7.82 17.99
CA ARG A 122 9.54 -6.67 18.72
C ARG A 122 8.79 -7.10 19.97
N ALA A 123 8.84 -6.24 20.99
CA ALA A 123 8.01 -6.43 22.19
C ALA A 123 6.52 -6.22 21.85
N GLU A 124 5.66 -6.88 22.61
CA GLU A 124 4.21 -6.72 22.52
C GLU A 124 3.79 -5.26 22.69
N GLY A 125 2.78 -4.83 21.91
CA GLY A 125 2.27 -3.46 21.91
C GLY A 125 3.11 -2.45 21.13
N THR A 126 4.31 -2.84 20.66
CA THR A 126 5.15 -1.96 19.86
C THR A 126 4.71 -1.96 18.39
N ARG A 127 4.81 -0.79 17.75
CA ARG A 127 4.49 -0.63 16.34
C ARG A 127 5.59 -1.18 15.42
N PRO A 128 5.29 -1.57 14.18
CA PRO A 128 6.31 -1.89 13.20
C PRO A 128 7.07 -0.64 12.74
N PHE A 129 8.23 -0.87 12.12
CA PHE A 129 8.93 0.19 11.40
C PHE A 129 8.08 0.67 10.22
N CYS A 130 8.09 1.98 9.99
CA CYS A 130 7.43 2.61 8.86
C CYS A 130 8.46 3.40 8.05
N LEU A 131 8.06 3.90 6.86
CA LEU A 131 8.94 4.65 5.98
C LEU A 131 9.65 5.82 6.70
N LEU A 132 8.97 6.50 7.63
CA LEU A 132 9.54 7.62 8.38
C LEU A 132 10.69 7.22 9.31
N ASP A 133 10.83 5.95 9.66
CA ASP A 133 11.95 5.45 10.47
C ASP A 133 13.29 5.39 9.71
N TYR A 134 13.22 5.40 8.38
CA TYR A 134 14.40 5.33 7.50
C TYR A 134 14.93 6.71 7.09
N PHE A 135 14.21 7.78 7.41
CA PHE A 135 14.69 9.13 7.15
C PHE A 135 15.75 9.56 8.18
N PRO A 136 16.68 10.45 7.83
CA PRO A 136 17.55 11.11 8.79
C PRO A 136 16.74 11.76 9.91
N LYS A 137 17.36 11.97 11.08
CA LYS A 137 16.68 12.63 12.21
C LYS A 137 16.23 14.05 11.88
N ASP A 138 17.00 14.75 11.06
CA ASP A 138 16.71 16.11 10.61
C ASP A 138 16.28 16.08 9.15
N TYR A 139 14.97 16.06 8.92
CA TYR A 139 14.36 16.14 7.59
C TYR A 139 13.18 17.11 7.60
N LEU A 140 12.90 17.69 6.45
CA LEU A 140 11.74 18.54 6.24
C LEU A 140 10.58 17.69 5.70
N MET A 141 9.46 17.70 6.40
CA MET A 141 8.21 17.07 5.95
C MET A 141 7.33 18.12 5.26
N VAL A 142 6.98 17.87 4.02
CA VAL A 142 5.96 18.64 3.30
C VAL A 142 4.67 17.83 3.27
N ILE A 143 3.60 18.36 3.86
CA ILE A 143 2.29 17.70 3.95
C ILE A 143 1.37 18.40 2.98
N ASP A 144 1.17 17.77 1.83
CA ASP A 144 0.28 18.27 0.79
C ASP A 144 -1.18 17.98 1.13
N GLU A 145 -2.07 18.89 0.74
CA GLU A 145 -3.49 18.87 1.09
C GLU A 145 -3.71 18.55 2.58
N SER A 146 -2.96 19.27 3.43
CA SER A 146 -2.85 18.96 4.85
C SER A 146 -4.20 18.91 5.58
N HIS A 147 -5.15 19.73 5.15
CA HIS A 147 -6.53 19.77 5.68
C HIS A 147 -7.29 18.44 5.52
N VAL A 148 -6.87 17.57 4.57
CA VAL A 148 -7.40 16.22 4.37
C VAL A 148 -6.43 15.18 4.93
N THR A 149 -5.14 15.31 4.64
CA THR A 149 -4.09 14.35 5.00
C THR A 149 -4.00 14.14 6.52
N LEU A 150 -4.00 15.22 7.30
CA LEU A 150 -3.86 15.12 8.76
C LEU A 150 -5.05 14.42 9.44
N PRO A 151 -6.32 14.72 9.10
CA PRO A 151 -7.46 13.96 9.59
C PRO A 151 -7.39 12.47 9.21
N GLN A 152 -6.93 12.12 8.01
CA GLN A 152 -6.76 10.73 7.58
C GLN A 152 -5.70 10.02 8.43
N VAL A 153 -4.52 10.62 8.62
CA VAL A 153 -3.47 10.06 9.47
C VAL A 153 -3.98 9.85 10.90
N ARG A 154 -4.75 10.79 11.44
CA ARG A 154 -5.35 10.68 12.78
C ARG A 154 -6.35 9.52 12.87
N ALA A 155 -7.12 9.27 11.84
CA ALA A 155 -8.14 8.22 11.80
C ALA A 155 -7.56 6.81 11.58
N MET A 156 -6.38 6.69 10.97
CA MET A 156 -5.79 5.39 10.55
C MET A 156 -5.69 4.38 11.69
N TYR A 157 -5.15 4.79 12.82
CA TYR A 157 -4.98 3.88 13.97
C TYR A 157 -6.31 3.36 14.50
N GLY A 158 -7.29 4.27 14.70
CA GLY A 158 -8.61 3.90 15.23
C GLY A 158 -9.36 2.95 14.30
N GLY A 159 -9.33 3.20 13.00
CA GLY A 159 -9.95 2.34 11.99
C GLY A 159 -9.32 0.95 11.91
N ASP A 160 -7.98 0.87 11.90
CA ASP A 160 -7.25 -0.39 11.88
C ASP A 160 -7.51 -1.20 13.16
N TYR A 161 -7.45 -0.55 14.31
CA TYR A 161 -7.72 -1.20 15.59
C TYR A 161 -9.15 -1.77 15.67
N ALA A 162 -10.17 -0.99 15.29
CA ALA A 162 -11.55 -1.45 15.30
C ALA A 162 -11.77 -2.68 14.40
N ARG A 163 -11.20 -2.66 13.19
CA ARG A 163 -11.24 -3.81 12.28
C ARG A 163 -10.56 -5.04 12.87
N LYS A 164 -9.35 -4.90 13.41
CA LYS A 164 -8.59 -6.00 13.99
C LYS A 164 -9.23 -6.55 15.24
N LYS A 165 -9.83 -5.69 16.05
CA LYS A 165 -10.59 -6.11 17.23
C LYS A 165 -11.64 -7.15 16.87
N THR A 166 -12.47 -6.87 15.87
CA THR A 166 -13.46 -7.82 15.36
C THR A 166 -12.80 -9.12 14.87
N LEU A 167 -11.70 -9.02 14.09
CA LEU A 167 -11.02 -10.21 13.56
C LEU A 167 -10.43 -11.10 14.66
N VAL A 168 -9.89 -10.52 15.72
CA VAL A 168 -9.33 -11.25 16.87
C VAL A 168 -10.42 -11.83 17.77
N GLU A 169 -11.49 -11.07 18.04
CA GLU A 169 -12.61 -11.49 18.86
C GLU A 169 -13.34 -12.70 18.24
N TYR A 170 -13.48 -12.73 16.91
CA TYR A 170 -14.16 -13.81 16.20
C TYR A 170 -13.22 -14.91 15.64
N GLY A 171 -11.98 -14.98 16.11
CA GLY A 171 -11.06 -16.07 15.78
C GLY A 171 -10.52 -16.07 14.33
N PHE A 172 -10.48 -14.91 13.67
CA PHE A 172 -9.88 -14.78 12.33
C PHE A 172 -8.38 -14.45 12.38
N ARG A 173 -7.90 -13.91 13.50
CA ARG A 173 -6.50 -13.51 13.71
C ARG A 173 -6.09 -13.75 15.15
N LEU A 174 -4.78 -13.99 15.34
CA LEU A 174 -4.16 -13.97 16.66
C LEU A 174 -4.10 -12.54 17.23
N PRO A 175 -4.04 -12.36 18.55
CA PRO A 175 -3.85 -11.05 19.19
C PRO A 175 -2.62 -10.28 18.69
N SER A 176 -1.54 -10.98 18.33
CA SER A 176 -0.33 -10.37 17.74
C SER A 176 -0.59 -9.53 16.49
N ALA A 177 -1.71 -9.73 15.79
CA ALA A 177 -2.12 -8.91 14.66
C ALA A 177 -2.32 -7.42 15.03
N PHE A 178 -2.63 -7.11 16.29
CA PHE A 178 -2.72 -5.73 16.77
C PHE A 178 -1.38 -4.98 16.68
N ASP A 179 -0.26 -5.69 16.74
CA ASP A 179 1.06 -5.07 16.71
C ASP A 179 1.55 -4.72 15.30
N ASN A 180 0.86 -5.20 14.26
CA ASN A 180 1.01 -4.69 12.91
C ASN A 180 0.03 -3.54 12.68
N ARG A 181 0.38 -2.35 13.10
CA ARG A 181 -0.51 -1.19 13.13
C ARG A 181 0.14 0.07 12.55
N PRO A 182 -0.66 1.00 12.03
CA PRO A 182 -0.15 2.33 11.68
C PRO A 182 0.28 3.10 12.93
N LEU A 183 0.97 4.20 12.70
CA LEU A 183 1.31 5.15 13.74
C LEU A 183 0.04 5.71 14.39
N LYS A 184 0.07 5.93 15.70
CA LYS A 184 -0.83 6.87 16.34
C LYS A 184 -0.47 8.29 15.92
N PHE A 185 -1.41 9.21 16.01
CA PHE A 185 -1.16 10.59 15.55
C PHE A 185 -0.01 11.24 16.34
N GLU A 186 0.07 11.02 17.62
CA GLU A 186 1.14 11.53 18.49
C GLU A 186 2.52 10.91 18.13
N GLU A 187 2.53 9.64 17.71
CA GLU A 187 3.75 8.98 17.23
C GLU A 187 4.20 9.56 15.89
N PHE A 188 3.26 9.92 15.03
CA PHE A 188 3.52 10.62 13.78
C PHE A 188 4.11 12.01 14.04
N GLU A 189 3.49 12.80 14.90
CA GLU A 189 3.97 14.14 15.24
C GLU A 189 5.37 14.11 15.86
N ALA A 190 5.64 13.16 16.76
CA ALA A 190 6.94 13.03 17.42
C ALA A 190 8.10 12.70 16.45
N LYS A 191 7.81 12.22 15.25
CA LYS A 191 8.83 11.94 14.23
C LYS A 191 9.20 13.13 13.36
N ILE A 192 8.40 14.20 13.39
CA ILE A 192 8.54 15.33 12.47
C ILE A 192 9.03 16.55 13.24
N HIS A 193 10.27 16.97 12.99
CA HIS A 193 10.82 18.15 13.62
C HIS A 193 10.49 19.43 12.85
N GLN A 194 10.54 19.38 11.53
CA GLN A 194 10.24 20.50 10.65
C GLN A 194 9.15 20.09 9.66
N LYS A 195 8.12 20.91 9.54
CA LYS A 195 6.97 20.62 8.66
C LYS A 195 6.47 21.87 7.94
N ILE A 196 6.06 21.67 6.69
CA ILE A 196 5.34 22.65 5.88
C ILE A 196 3.98 22.04 5.56
N PHE A 197 2.92 22.76 5.89
CA PHE A 197 1.56 22.42 5.48
C PHE A 197 1.27 23.13 4.17
N VAL A 198 0.81 22.38 3.17
CA VAL A 198 0.35 22.93 1.89
C VAL A 198 -1.15 22.68 1.79
N SER A 199 -1.93 23.73 1.61
CA SER A 199 -3.39 23.62 1.52
C SER A 199 -4.00 24.89 0.95
N ALA A 200 -5.01 24.74 0.07
CA ALA A 200 -5.83 25.86 -0.37
C ALA A 200 -6.85 26.30 0.71
N THR A 201 -7.21 25.38 1.61
CA THR A 201 -8.21 25.55 2.67
C THR A 201 -7.70 25.01 4.00
N PRO A 202 -6.66 25.65 4.61
CA PRO A 202 -6.05 25.14 5.83
C PRO A 202 -7.07 25.09 6.97
N GLY A 203 -7.04 23.99 7.72
CA GLY A 203 -7.90 23.75 8.87
C GLY A 203 -7.43 24.44 10.14
N GLU A 204 -8.09 24.11 11.24
CA GLU A 204 -7.75 24.68 12.56
C GLU A 204 -6.40 24.16 13.06
N TYR A 205 -6.09 22.88 12.80
CA TYR A 205 -4.82 22.28 13.22
C TYR A 205 -3.63 23.02 12.61
N GLU A 206 -3.64 23.29 11.31
CA GLU A 206 -2.58 24.02 10.62
C GLU A 206 -2.42 25.43 11.18
N ARG A 207 -3.51 26.14 11.44
CA ARG A 207 -3.48 27.49 12.01
C ARG A 207 -2.86 27.53 13.39
N GLN A 208 -3.16 26.54 14.23
CA GLN A 208 -2.63 26.45 15.59
C GLN A 208 -1.15 26.02 15.64
N HIS A 209 -0.69 25.24 14.64
CA HIS A 209 0.66 24.66 14.62
C HIS A 209 1.62 25.34 13.62
N SER A 210 1.19 26.39 12.94
CA SER A 210 2.04 27.16 12.05
C SER A 210 2.60 28.40 12.72
N SER A 211 3.92 28.56 12.70
CA SER A 211 4.60 29.77 13.16
C SER A 211 4.55 30.91 12.14
N ARG A 212 4.41 30.57 10.86
CA ARG A 212 4.34 31.50 9.73
C ARG A 212 3.37 30.98 8.69
N VAL A 213 2.68 31.92 8.01
CA VAL A 213 1.80 31.62 6.89
C VAL A 213 2.31 32.41 5.68
N ALA A 214 2.46 31.74 4.55
CA ALA A 214 2.74 32.36 3.26
C ALA A 214 1.56 32.08 2.32
N GLU A 215 1.00 33.11 1.75
CA GLU A 215 -0.11 33.01 0.81
C GLU A 215 0.40 33.21 -0.62
N GLN A 216 0.08 32.23 -1.50
CA GLN A 216 0.31 32.36 -2.93
C GLN A 216 -1.03 32.53 -3.63
N VAL A 217 -1.37 33.78 -3.95
CA VAL A 217 -2.66 34.16 -4.55
C VAL A 217 -2.57 34.28 -6.06
N ILE A 218 -1.37 34.52 -6.60
CA ILE A 218 -1.17 34.78 -8.03
C ILE A 218 -1.06 33.44 -8.79
N ARG A 219 -1.93 33.27 -9.77
CA ARG A 219 -1.86 32.21 -10.76
C ARG A 219 -1.44 32.77 -12.12
N PRO A 220 -0.15 32.79 -12.48
CA PRO A 220 0.35 33.47 -13.67
C PRO A 220 0.11 32.70 -14.97
N THR A 221 -0.90 31.84 -15.03
CA THR A 221 -1.22 31.03 -16.21
C THR A 221 -2.01 31.76 -17.29
N GLY A 222 -2.61 32.93 -16.96
CA GLY A 222 -3.54 33.63 -17.85
C GLY A 222 -4.86 32.91 -18.13
N LEU A 223 -5.08 31.74 -17.52
CA LEU A 223 -6.30 30.99 -17.65
C LEU A 223 -7.34 31.49 -16.65
N LEU A 224 -8.52 31.79 -17.15
CA LEU A 224 -9.67 32.14 -16.30
C LEU A 224 -10.23 30.90 -15.64
N ASP A 225 -10.89 31.11 -14.50
CA ASP A 225 -11.67 30.05 -13.87
C ASP A 225 -12.81 29.61 -14.80
N PRO A 226 -13.17 28.32 -14.81
CA PRO A 226 -14.22 27.81 -15.67
C PRO A 226 -15.58 28.43 -15.30
N LEU A 227 -16.43 28.64 -16.30
CA LEU A 227 -17.81 29.03 -16.08
C LEU A 227 -18.58 27.89 -15.41
N ILE A 228 -19.13 28.15 -14.23
CA ILE A 228 -19.94 27.19 -13.49
C ILE A 228 -21.42 27.39 -13.82
N MET A 229 -22.06 26.34 -14.29
CA MET A 229 -23.50 26.29 -14.53
C MET A 229 -24.13 25.26 -13.61
N VAL A 230 -25.07 25.67 -12.77
CA VAL A 230 -25.86 24.79 -11.91
C VAL A 230 -27.12 24.40 -12.66
N ARG A 231 -27.41 23.11 -12.73
CA ARG A 231 -28.57 22.55 -13.45
C ARG A 231 -29.42 21.69 -12.52
N PRO A 232 -30.71 21.47 -12.82
CA PRO A 232 -31.58 20.59 -12.06
C PRO A 232 -31.06 19.15 -12.04
N VAL A 233 -31.35 18.41 -10.94
CA VAL A 233 -31.02 16.98 -10.82
C VAL A 233 -31.95 16.11 -11.67
N GLU A 234 -33.22 16.53 -11.83
CA GLU A 234 -34.18 15.82 -12.66
C GLU A 234 -33.75 15.87 -14.13
N GLY A 235 -33.68 14.70 -14.78
CA GLY A 235 -33.17 14.57 -16.15
C GLY A 235 -31.66 14.79 -16.32
N GLN A 236 -30.86 14.77 -15.23
CA GLN A 236 -29.45 15.08 -15.28
C GLN A 236 -28.63 14.18 -16.21
N ILE A 237 -29.02 12.91 -16.39
CA ILE A 237 -28.25 11.95 -17.20
C ILE A 237 -28.46 12.21 -18.69
N GLU A 238 -29.70 12.50 -19.11
CA GLU A 238 -30.03 12.88 -20.49
C GLU A 238 -29.39 14.23 -20.86
N ASP A 239 -29.42 15.20 -19.93
CA ASP A 239 -28.78 16.49 -20.10
C ASP A 239 -27.24 16.34 -20.21
N LEU A 240 -26.61 15.51 -19.34
CA LEU A 240 -25.20 15.18 -19.41
C LEU A 240 -24.84 14.55 -20.77
N LEU A 241 -25.62 13.57 -21.23
CA LEU A 241 -25.40 12.91 -22.51
C LEU A 241 -25.44 13.90 -23.67
N GLY A 242 -26.39 14.86 -23.65
CA GLY A 242 -26.50 15.96 -24.62
C GLY A 242 -25.27 16.86 -24.63
N GLU A 243 -24.77 17.24 -23.46
CA GLU A 243 -23.55 18.03 -23.33
C GLU A 243 -22.31 17.29 -23.81
N ILE A 244 -22.18 16.00 -23.46
CA ILE A 244 -21.06 15.15 -23.92
C ILE A 244 -21.06 15.08 -25.47
N ARG A 245 -22.21 14.84 -26.11
CA ARG A 245 -22.31 14.82 -27.57
C ARG A 245 -21.88 16.15 -28.19
N THR A 246 -22.33 17.27 -27.61
CA THR A 246 -21.93 18.60 -28.06
C THR A 246 -20.41 18.82 -27.97
N ARG A 247 -19.74 18.26 -26.95
CA ARG A 247 -18.27 18.32 -26.81
C ARG A 247 -17.57 17.43 -27.82
N ILE A 248 -18.08 16.21 -28.03
CA ILE A 248 -17.57 15.29 -29.04
C ILE A 248 -17.61 15.92 -30.44
N ASP A 249 -18.70 16.56 -30.80
CA ASP A 249 -18.86 17.23 -32.11
C ASP A 249 -17.84 18.36 -32.32
N ARG A 250 -17.33 18.93 -31.24
CA ARG A 250 -16.26 19.94 -31.23
C ARG A 250 -14.85 19.37 -31.14
N GLY A 251 -14.70 18.02 -31.06
CA GLY A 251 -13.41 17.36 -30.83
C GLY A 251 -12.89 17.55 -29.40
N GLU A 252 -13.74 17.93 -28.45
CA GLU A 252 -13.42 18.14 -27.07
C GLU A 252 -13.65 16.85 -26.25
N ARG A 253 -13.25 16.85 -24.97
CA ARG A 253 -13.45 15.76 -24.01
C ARG A 253 -14.20 16.26 -22.80
N ALA A 254 -14.91 15.37 -22.12
CA ALA A 254 -15.59 15.63 -20.87
C ALA A 254 -14.98 14.79 -19.74
N LEU A 255 -14.79 15.41 -18.58
CA LEU A 255 -14.49 14.74 -17.32
C LEU A 255 -15.76 14.77 -16.46
N VAL A 256 -16.24 13.60 -16.07
CA VAL A 256 -17.45 13.46 -15.26
C VAL A 256 -17.05 12.90 -13.88
N THR A 257 -17.42 13.61 -12.82
CA THR A 257 -17.15 13.18 -11.45
C THR A 257 -18.44 12.67 -10.81
N THR A 258 -18.38 11.52 -10.17
CA THR A 258 -19.50 10.90 -9.45
C THR A 258 -19.19 10.81 -7.95
N LEU A 259 -20.22 10.58 -7.14
CA LEU A 259 -20.08 10.49 -5.69
C LEU A 259 -19.56 9.13 -5.20
N THR A 260 -19.75 8.06 -5.96
CA THR A 260 -19.36 6.70 -5.58
C THR A 260 -18.71 5.94 -6.73
N VAL A 261 -17.87 4.95 -6.38
CA VAL A 261 -17.26 4.02 -7.33
C VAL A 261 -18.32 3.35 -8.20
N LYS A 262 -19.33 2.76 -7.56
CA LYS A 262 -20.42 2.09 -8.28
C LYS A 262 -21.14 3.00 -9.26
N MET A 263 -21.39 4.26 -8.88
CA MET A 263 -22.03 5.24 -9.78
C MET A 263 -21.13 5.57 -10.99
N ALA A 264 -19.80 5.55 -10.82
CA ALA A 264 -18.86 5.76 -11.94
C ALA A 264 -18.92 4.58 -12.92
N GLU A 265 -18.98 3.35 -12.42
CA GLU A 265 -19.10 2.14 -13.23
C GLU A 265 -20.45 2.07 -13.95
N ASP A 266 -21.57 2.20 -13.22
CA ASP A 266 -22.91 2.17 -13.78
C ASP A 266 -23.12 3.27 -14.86
N LEU A 267 -22.56 4.47 -14.62
CA LEU A 267 -22.63 5.57 -15.61
C LEU A 267 -21.77 5.31 -16.84
N THR A 268 -20.62 4.67 -16.66
CA THR A 268 -19.76 4.28 -17.79
C THR A 268 -20.49 3.28 -18.70
N ASP A 269 -21.07 2.23 -18.13
CA ASP A 269 -21.83 1.22 -18.86
C ASP A 269 -22.99 1.87 -19.64
N TYR A 270 -23.74 2.74 -18.97
CA TYR A 270 -24.83 3.49 -19.61
C TYR A 270 -24.35 4.35 -20.80
N LEU A 271 -23.23 5.07 -20.65
CA LEU A 271 -22.68 5.91 -21.71
C LEU A 271 -22.13 5.07 -22.87
N GLU A 272 -21.53 3.90 -22.62
CA GLU A 272 -21.09 2.97 -23.66
C GLU A 272 -22.25 2.40 -24.45
N GLU A 273 -23.36 2.02 -23.80
CA GLU A 273 -24.59 1.56 -24.43
C GLU A 273 -25.20 2.64 -25.35
N HIS A 274 -24.98 3.93 -25.03
CA HIS A 274 -25.41 5.06 -25.84
C HIS A 274 -24.38 5.56 -26.86
N GLY A 275 -23.32 4.74 -27.10
CA GLY A 275 -22.32 4.95 -28.14
C GLY A 275 -21.25 6.00 -27.80
N VAL A 276 -21.09 6.38 -26.54
CA VAL A 276 -20.05 7.27 -26.08
C VAL A 276 -18.80 6.45 -25.73
N LYS A 277 -17.66 6.80 -26.31
CA LYS A 277 -16.36 6.23 -25.89
C LYS A 277 -15.98 6.79 -24.52
N THR A 278 -16.08 5.98 -23.49
CA THR A 278 -15.86 6.39 -22.10
C THR A 278 -14.99 5.38 -21.36
N LYS A 279 -14.42 5.81 -20.23
CA LYS A 279 -13.74 4.94 -19.24
C LYS A 279 -13.91 5.55 -17.87
N TYR A 280 -14.05 4.70 -16.85
CA TYR A 280 -14.01 5.14 -15.46
C TYR A 280 -12.59 5.07 -14.89
N MET A 281 -12.35 5.87 -13.85
CA MET A 281 -11.12 5.89 -13.08
C MET A 281 -11.45 6.02 -11.59
N HIS A 282 -11.04 5.04 -10.80
CA HIS A 282 -11.16 5.05 -9.34
C HIS A 282 -10.04 4.19 -8.72
N HIS A 283 -9.92 4.19 -7.39
CA HIS A 283 -8.82 3.54 -6.67
C HIS A 283 -8.77 2.01 -6.79
N GLU A 284 -9.87 1.36 -7.18
CA GLU A 284 -9.95 -0.09 -7.41
C GLU A 284 -9.67 -0.47 -8.88
N ALA A 285 -9.54 0.50 -9.78
CA ALA A 285 -9.24 0.21 -11.18
C ALA A 285 -7.81 -0.34 -11.34
N VAL A 286 -7.70 -1.58 -11.79
CA VAL A 286 -6.46 -2.38 -11.79
C VAL A 286 -5.47 -1.97 -12.89
N SER A 287 -5.85 -1.15 -13.86
CA SER A 287 -4.99 -0.88 -15.03
C SER A 287 -4.87 0.59 -15.38
N TYR A 288 -3.84 1.21 -14.83
CA TYR A 288 -3.36 2.53 -15.28
C TYR A 288 -2.71 2.49 -16.66
N THR A 289 -2.32 1.32 -17.14
CA THR A 289 -1.55 1.14 -18.37
C THR A 289 -2.32 1.40 -19.66
N HIS A 290 -3.65 1.48 -19.61
CA HIS A 290 -4.50 1.76 -20.76
C HIS A 290 -5.06 3.19 -20.79
N LEU A 291 -4.69 4.02 -19.83
CA LEU A 291 -4.98 5.46 -19.82
C LEU A 291 -3.88 6.26 -20.53
N THR A 292 -3.16 5.68 -21.48
CA THR A 292 -2.34 6.47 -22.38
C THR A 292 -3.27 7.42 -23.14
N LEU A 293 -3.24 8.66 -22.70
CA LEU A 293 -3.76 9.76 -23.46
C LEU A 293 -3.03 9.76 -24.81
N PRO A 294 -3.72 9.77 -25.93
CA PRO A 294 -3.09 9.93 -27.23
C PRO A 294 -2.41 11.28 -27.31
#